data_eae2239ca41d79044f9f6bb58cd24f60
#
_entry.id   eae2239ca41d79044f9f6bb58cd24f60
#
_cell.length_a   1.000
_cell.length_b   1.000
_cell.length_c   1.000
_cell.angle_alpha   90.00
_cell.angle_beta   90.00
_cell.angle_gamma   90.00
#
_symmetry.space_group_name_H-M   'P 1'
#
loop_
_entity.id
_entity.type
_entity.pdbx_description
1 polymer ?
#
loop_
_entity_poly.entity_id
_entity_poly.type
_entity_poly.pdbx_seq_one_letter_code
_entity_poly.pdbx_strand_id
1 'polypeptide(L)'
;TAFAREHLGPDALLAPEQACVLSSDPEEARRVARGHMATYLGLPNYTNNLRRFGWGDEDLADGGSDALVDAIVAWGDEAAIAERIAAHHAAGADHVCIQVLPAEPTKAPLDEWRRLAPALLG
;
A
#
# COMPACT_ATOMS: atom_id res chain seq x y z
N THR A 1 -5.05 -9.23 3.36
CA THR A 1 -4.31 -10.49 3.13
C THR A 1 -4.95 -11.65 3.87
N ALA A 2 -5.09 -11.61 5.21
CA ALA A 2 -5.67 -12.70 6.01
C ALA A 2 -7.03 -13.17 5.50
N PHE A 3 -7.96 -12.25 5.23
CA PHE A 3 -9.27 -12.56 4.65
C PHE A 3 -9.17 -13.32 3.31
N ALA A 4 -8.25 -12.91 2.44
CA ALA A 4 -8.03 -13.60 1.16
C ALA A 4 -7.48 -15.01 1.38
N ARG A 5 -6.53 -15.20 2.29
CA ARG A 5 -5.97 -16.51 2.61
C ARG A 5 -7.02 -17.47 3.16
N GLU A 6 -7.89 -16.97 4.04
CA GLU A 6 -9.00 -17.78 4.59
C GLU A 6 -9.92 -18.34 3.48
N HIS A 7 -10.21 -17.53 2.45
CA HIS A 7 -11.11 -17.93 1.36
C HIS A 7 -10.44 -18.74 0.28
N LEU A 8 -9.16 -18.49 -0.01
CA LEU A 8 -8.40 -19.19 -1.04
C LEU A 8 -7.87 -20.56 -0.57
N GLY A 9 -7.77 -20.76 0.74
CA GLY A 9 -7.15 -21.96 1.30
C GLY A 9 -5.61 -21.93 1.24
N PRO A 10 -4.94 -22.99 1.72
CA PRO A 10 -3.49 -23.00 1.89
C PRO A 10 -2.70 -23.17 0.58
N ASP A 11 -3.30 -23.77 -0.45
CA ASP A 11 -2.58 -24.20 -1.65
C ASP A 11 -2.54 -23.13 -2.77
N ALA A 12 -3.39 -22.11 -2.70
CA ALA A 12 -3.43 -21.05 -3.71
C ALA A 12 -2.31 -20.02 -3.48
N LEU A 13 -1.62 -19.63 -4.55
CA LEU A 13 -0.66 -18.52 -4.51
C LEU A 13 -1.37 -17.22 -4.15
N LEU A 14 -0.97 -16.60 -3.05
CA LEU A 14 -1.46 -15.31 -2.61
C LEU A 14 -0.34 -14.26 -2.69
N ALA A 15 -0.44 -13.38 -3.67
CA ALA A 15 0.56 -12.36 -3.98
C ALA A 15 -0.07 -10.96 -4.01
N PRO A 16 -0.38 -10.35 -2.86
CA PRO A 16 -0.92 -9.00 -2.83
C PRO A 16 0.07 -7.96 -3.33
N GLU A 17 -0.45 -6.87 -3.88
CA GLU A 17 0.30 -5.67 -4.16
C GLU A 17 0.33 -4.76 -2.93
N GLN A 18 1.46 -4.10 -2.67
CA GLN A 18 1.60 -3.06 -1.67
C GLN A 18 2.25 -1.82 -2.28
N ALA A 19 1.47 -0.76 -2.43
CA ALA A 19 1.99 0.55 -2.78
C ALA A 19 2.78 1.14 -1.59
N CYS A 20 3.92 1.75 -1.85
CA CYS A 20 4.73 2.36 -0.80
C CYS A 20 5.40 3.68 -1.23
N VAL A 21 5.64 4.55 -0.26
CA VAL A 21 6.35 5.82 -0.41
C VAL A 21 7.54 5.84 0.55
N LEU A 22 8.75 5.93 0.03
CA LEU A 22 9.97 5.99 0.84
C LEU A 22 10.25 7.43 1.27
N SER A 23 9.45 7.93 2.20
CA SER A 23 9.60 9.24 2.84
C SER A 23 9.08 9.17 4.27
N SER A 24 9.86 9.71 5.22
CA SER A 24 9.46 9.83 6.63
C SER A 24 8.73 11.15 6.94
N ASP A 25 8.57 12.02 5.95
CA ASP A 25 7.73 13.22 6.06
C ASP A 25 6.26 12.83 5.78
N PRO A 26 5.37 12.91 6.79
CA PRO A 26 3.98 12.48 6.64
C PRO A 26 3.19 13.31 5.63
N GLU A 27 3.49 14.60 5.50
CA GLU A 27 2.80 15.46 4.52
C GLU A 27 3.17 15.08 3.09
N GLU A 28 4.47 14.91 2.82
CA GLU A 28 4.94 14.47 1.51
C GLU A 28 4.43 13.06 1.18
N ALA A 29 4.58 12.12 2.10
CA ALA A 29 4.18 10.73 1.88
C ALA A 29 2.69 10.61 1.55
N ARG A 30 1.83 11.25 2.34
CA ARG A 30 0.38 11.25 2.11
C ARG A 30 -0.02 12.00 0.86
N ARG A 31 0.68 13.08 0.50
CA ARG A 31 0.44 13.78 -0.77
C ARG A 31 0.71 12.87 -1.97
N VAL A 32 1.83 12.16 -1.97
CA VAL A 32 2.19 11.19 -3.04
C VAL A 32 1.18 10.06 -3.08
N ALA A 33 0.84 9.50 -1.93
CA ALA A 33 -0.14 8.42 -1.80
C ALA A 33 -1.52 8.81 -2.32
N ARG A 34 -2.03 10.01 -1.98
CA ARG A 34 -3.30 10.54 -2.50
C ARG A 34 -3.30 10.72 -4.01
N GLY A 35 -2.17 11.15 -4.59
CA GLY A 35 -2.03 11.23 -6.05
C GLY A 35 -2.23 9.89 -6.73
N HIS A 36 -1.69 8.82 -6.15
CA HIS A 36 -1.90 7.45 -6.62
C HIS A 36 -3.35 6.98 -6.39
N MET A 37 -3.90 7.22 -5.22
CA MET A 37 -5.25 6.78 -4.84
C MET A 37 -6.37 7.49 -5.59
N ALA A 38 -6.14 8.70 -6.09
CA ALA A 38 -7.18 9.55 -6.71
C ALA A 38 -7.94 8.83 -7.82
N THR A 39 -7.25 8.08 -8.69
CA THR A 39 -7.90 7.30 -9.75
C THR A 39 -8.82 6.23 -9.19
N TYR A 40 -8.38 5.49 -8.18
CA TYR A 40 -9.11 4.39 -7.60
C TYR A 40 -10.32 4.86 -6.78
N LEU A 41 -10.19 5.95 -6.04
CA LEU A 41 -11.30 6.55 -5.28
C LEU A 41 -12.38 7.16 -6.19
N GLY A 42 -12.07 7.41 -7.47
CA GLY A 42 -13.05 7.78 -8.48
C GLY A 42 -13.85 6.60 -9.06
N LEU A 43 -13.52 5.35 -8.73
CA LEU A 43 -14.11 4.16 -9.32
C LEU A 43 -15.05 3.45 -8.32
N PRO A 44 -16.35 3.27 -8.64
CA PRO A 44 -17.34 2.71 -7.71
C PRO A 44 -17.00 1.31 -7.20
N ASN A 45 -16.34 0.47 -8.00
CA ASN A 45 -15.93 -0.86 -7.57
C ASN A 45 -14.91 -0.82 -6.42
N TYR A 46 -13.96 0.13 -6.45
CA TYR A 46 -12.99 0.32 -5.36
C TYR A 46 -13.65 0.90 -4.12
N THR A 47 -14.42 1.97 -4.26
CA THR A 47 -15.08 2.62 -3.11
C THR A 47 -16.12 1.71 -2.45
N ASN A 48 -16.87 0.92 -3.22
CA ASN A 48 -17.79 -0.06 -2.67
C ASN A 48 -17.06 -1.17 -1.91
N ASN A 49 -15.89 -1.59 -2.38
CA ASN A 49 -15.08 -2.57 -1.65
C ASN A 49 -14.54 -1.99 -0.34
N LEU A 50 -14.05 -0.75 -0.34
CA LEU A 50 -13.61 -0.08 0.88
C LEU A 50 -14.76 0.06 1.90
N ARG A 51 -15.98 0.40 1.46
CA ARG A 51 -17.16 0.43 2.34
C ARG A 51 -17.47 -0.94 2.97
N ARG A 52 -17.26 -2.04 2.24
CA ARG A 52 -17.42 -3.40 2.80
C ARG A 52 -16.43 -3.70 3.91
N PHE A 53 -15.27 -3.05 3.91
CA PHE A 53 -14.25 -3.12 4.97
C PHE A 53 -14.44 -2.08 6.07
N GLY A 54 -15.55 -1.32 6.04
CA GLY A 54 -15.94 -0.42 7.14
C GLY A 54 -15.51 1.04 6.99
N TRP A 55 -14.92 1.43 5.83
CA TRP A 55 -14.58 2.83 5.58
C TRP A 55 -15.83 3.65 5.24
N GLY A 56 -16.00 4.80 5.93
CA GLY A 56 -17.13 5.70 5.73
C GLY A 56 -16.96 6.65 4.54
N ASP A 57 -18.01 7.39 4.21
CA ASP A 57 -17.95 8.37 3.13
C ASP A 57 -16.97 9.51 3.44
N GLU A 58 -16.83 9.87 4.70
CA GLU A 58 -15.82 10.84 5.18
C GLU A 58 -14.39 10.39 4.93
N ASP A 59 -14.12 9.08 5.00
CA ASP A 59 -12.81 8.52 4.71
C ASP A 59 -12.49 8.49 3.22
N LEU A 60 -13.53 8.42 2.38
CA LEU A 60 -13.40 8.36 0.93
C LEU A 60 -13.36 9.75 0.27
N ALA A 61 -13.77 10.79 1.01
CA ALA A 61 -13.81 12.17 0.52
C ALA A 61 -12.38 12.76 0.37
N ASP A 62 -12.26 13.80 -0.44
CA ASP A 62 -11.08 14.67 -0.56
C ASP A 62 -9.75 13.93 -0.80
N GLY A 63 -9.80 12.81 -1.54
CA GLY A 63 -8.63 12.01 -1.86
C GLY A 63 -8.23 11.00 -0.77
N GLY A 64 -9.07 10.83 0.22
CA GLY A 64 -8.91 9.89 1.32
C GLY A 64 -8.48 10.54 2.63
N SER A 65 -9.12 10.13 3.75
CA SER A 65 -8.65 10.51 5.09
C SER A 65 -7.22 10.05 5.33
N ASP A 66 -6.51 10.66 6.27
CA ASP A 66 -5.17 10.21 6.66
C ASP A 66 -5.17 8.74 7.09
N ALA A 67 -6.19 8.33 7.83
CA ALA A 67 -6.34 6.94 8.28
C ALA A 67 -6.49 5.96 7.10
N LEU A 68 -7.29 6.31 6.09
CA LEU A 68 -7.45 5.50 4.88
C LEU A 68 -6.16 5.43 4.08
N VAL A 69 -5.48 6.57 3.89
CA VAL A 69 -4.19 6.63 3.19
C VAL A 69 -3.17 5.73 3.86
N ASP A 70 -3.01 5.84 5.18
CA ASP A 70 -2.05 5.05 5.97
C ASP A 70 -2.39 3.56 5.99
N ALA A 71 -3.67 3.20 5.85
CA ALA A 71 -4.11 1.81 5.73
C ALA A 71 -3.77 1.19 4.37
N ILE A 72 -3.85 1.97 3.28
CA ILE A 72 -3.66 1.48 1.91
C ILE A 72 -2.20 1.57 1.48
N VAL A 73 -1.51 2.68 1.74
CA VAL A 73 -0.14 2.94 1.28
C VAL A 73 0.82 2.86 2.47
N ALA A 74 1.83 2.00 2.36
CA ALA A 74 2.92 1.97 3.33
C ALA A 74 3.85 3.16 3.09
N TRP A 75 4.21 3.89 4.13
CA TRP A 75 5.17 4.99 4.00
C TRP A 75 6.09 5.09 5.22
N GLY A 76 7.24 5.67 5.03
CA GLY A 76 8.26 5.83 6.07
C GLY A 76 9.66 5.56 5.53
N ASP A 77 10.54 5.15 6.42
CA ASP A 77 11.87 4.65 6.08
C ASP A 77 11.82 3.17 5.61
N GLU A 78 12.97 2.64 5.29
CA GLU A 78 13.12 1.26 4.83
C GLU A 78 12.58 0.25 5.85
N ALA A 79 12.75 0.52 7.15
CA ALA A 79 12.30 -0.36 8.21
C ALA A 79 10.77 -0.38 8.32
N ALA A 80 10.11 0.78 8.22
CA ALA A 80 8.66 0.89 8.25
C ALA A 80 8.00 0.15 7.07
N ILE A 81 8.59 0.26 5.88
CA ILE A 81 8.12 -0.46 4.69
C ILE A 81 8.33 -1.97 4.86
N ALA A 82 9.51 -2.40 5.34
CA ALA A 82 9.80 -3.81 5.59
C ALA A 82 8.83 -4.42 6.62
N GLU A 83 8.48 -3.70 7.67
CA GLU A 83 7.48 -4.13 8.66
C GLU A 83 6.10 -4.38 8.02
N ARG A 84 5.64 -3.50 7.13
CA ARG A 84 4.40 -3.68 6.39
C ARG A 84 4.45 -4.93 5.50
N ILE A 85 5.56 -5.19 4.82
CA ILE A 85 5.73 -6.38 3.98
C ILE A 85 5.73 -7.64 4.85
N ALA A 86 6.44 -7.62 5.97
CA ALA A 86 6.43 -8.73 6.93
C ALA A 86 5.03 -9.03 7.48
N ALA A 87 4.21 -8.00 7.72
CA ALA A 87 2.82 -8.17 8.13
C ALA A 87 1.96 -8.87 7.06
N HIS A 88 2.19 -8.63 5.77
CA HIS A 88 1.54 -9.39 4.69
C HIS A 88 1.93 -10.86 4.71
N HIS A 89 3.21 -11.17 4.88
CA HIS A 89 3.68 -12.57 4.99
C HIS A 89 3.11 -13.24 6.23
N ALA A 90 3.10 -12.57 7.39
CA ALA A 90 2.49 -13.09 8.62
C ALA A 90 0.99 -13.36 8.46
N ALA A 91 0.30 -12.60 7.61
CA ALA A 91 -1.11 -12.78 7.26
C ALA A 91 -1.35 -13.82 6.15
N GLY A 92 -0.31 -14.55 5.73
CA GLY A 92 -0.40 -15.68 4.80
C GLY A 92 -0.10 -15.35 3.34
N ALA A 93 0.52 -14.20 3.01
CA ALA A 93 1.01 -13.96 1.67
C ALA A 93 2.24 -14.83 1.37
N ASP A 94 2.26 -15.44 0.17
CA ASP A 94 3.42 -16.19 -0.33
C ASP A 94 4.44 -15.24 -0.95
N HIS A 95 3.98 -14.14 -1.51
CA HIS A 95 4.78 -13.10 -2.16
C HIS A 95 4.08 -11.74 -1.97
N VAL A 96 4.84 -10.65 -1.99
CA VAL A 96 4.29 -9.29 -1.99
C VAL A 96 4.88 -8.50 -3.15
N CYS A 97 4.01 -8.02 -4.06
CA CYS A 97 4.41 -7.16 -5.16
C CYS A 97 4.49 -5.71 -4.67
N ILE A 98 5.67 -5.10 -4.71
CA ILE A 98 5.86 -3.75 -4.21
C ILE A 98 5.75 -2.76 -5.36
N GLN A 99 4.89 -1.76 -5.21
CA GLN A 99 4.82 -0.60 -6.09
C GLN A 99 5.38 0.63 -5.37
N VAL A 100 6.58 1.03 -5.71
CA VAL A 100 7.19 2.25 -5.15
C VAL A 100 6.67 3.47 -5.89
N LEU A 101 6.08 4.40 -5.16
CA LEU A 101 5.54 5.64 -5.68
C LEU A 101 6.58 6.75 -5.51
N PRO A 102 7.15 7.29 -6.60
CA PRO A 102 8.10 8.39 -6.52
C PRO A 102 7.38 9.72 -6.24
N ALA A 103 8.07 10.66 -5.60
CA ALA A 103 7.56 12.01 -5.38
C ALA A 103 7.22 12.74 -6.69
N GLU A 104 7.97 12.44 -7.75
CA GLU A 104 7.72 12.90 -9.13
C GLU A 104 7.17 11.73 -9.96
N PRO A 105 5.87 11.72 -10.32
CA PRO A 105 5.21 10.57 -10.95
C PRO A 105 5.80 10.12 -12.29
N THR A 106 6.56 10.99 -12.96
CA THR A 106 7.20 10.69 -14.25
C THR A 106 8.58 10.04 -14.14
N LYS A 107 9.13 9.96 -12.92
CA LYS A 107 10.44 9.35 -12.67
C LYS A 107 10.29 7.88 -12.26
N ALA A 108 11.20 7.04 -12.77
CA ALA A 108 11.35 5.69 -12.24
C ALA A 108 12.02 5.76 -10.85
N PRO A 109 11.50 5.06 -9.82
CA PRO A 109 12.00 5.12 -8.45
C PRO A 109 13.24 4.24 -8.24
N LEU A 110 14.29 4.48 -9.03
CA LEU A 110 15.50 3.64 -9.04
C LEU A 110 16.30 3.73 -7.74
N ASP A 111 16.35 4.90 -7.13
CA ASP A 111 17.10 5.12 -5.89
C ASP A 111 16.33 4.52 -4.71
N GLU A 112 15.02 4.64 -4.70
CA GLU A 112 14.15 4.01 -3.72
C GLU A 112 14.26 2.47 -3.80
N TRP A 113 14.26 1.89 -5.00
CA TRP A 113 14.47 0.44 -5.16
C TRP A 113 15.85 -0.01 -4.64
N ARG A 114 16.91 0.74 -4.91
CA ARG A 114 18.25 0.43 -4.39
C ARG A 114 18.33 0.48 -2.87
N ARG A 115 17.61 1.43 -2.26
CA ARG A 115 17.53 1.55 -0.80
C ARG A 115 16.69 0.45 -0.17
N LEU A 116 15.57 0.08 -0.78
CA LEU A 116 14.65 -0.94 -0.25
C LEU A 116 15.17 -2.37 -0.44
N ALA A 117 15.90 -2.66 -1.51
CA ALA A 117 16.32 -4.02 -1.83
C ALA A 117 17.08 -4.72 -0.68
N PRO A 118 18.07 -4.12 0.00
CA PRO A 118 18.74 -4.77 1.13
C PRO A 118 17.81 -5.04 2.31
N ALA A 119 16.83 -4.18 2.55
CA ALA A 119 15.90 -4.33 3.67
C ALA A 119 14.85 -5.42 3.43
N LEU A 120 14.53 -5.69 2.17
CA LEU A 120 13.44 -6.58 1.78
C LEU A 120 13.90 -7.95 1.27
N LEU A 121 15.10 -8.04 0.73
CA LEU A 121 15.62 -9.27 0.13
C LEU A 121 16.72 -9.95 1.00
N GLY A 122 17.14 -9.30 2.07
CA GLY A 122 18.15 -9.79 3.01
C GLY A 122 19.56 -9.52 2.55
#